data_b4d9f9336c5c4f2b0f5529a24aebc6dc
#
_entry.id   b4d9f9336c5c4f2b0f5529a24aebc6dc
#
_cell.length_a   1.000
_cell.length_b   1.000
_cell.length_c   1.000
_cell.angle_alpha   90.00
_cell.angle_beta   90.00
_cell.angle_gamma   90.00
#
_symmetry.space_group_name_H-M   'P 1'
#
loop_
_entity.id
_entity.type
_entity.pdbx_description
1 polymer ?
#
loop_
_entity_poly.entity_id
_entity_poly.type
_entity_poly.pdbx_seq_one_letter_code
_entity_poly.pdbx_strand_id
1 'polypeptide(L)'
;MTIDDKDIINSILESVSRIDYIKPEDIPNIDLYMDQVTTFMEEQLVSSKRYADDKILTKTMINNYAKNKLLPPPEKKRYSKEHVLMLIFIYYFKNILSINDIQTLLTPITQKYFKSMTEKDMTYIYNEVFSMEKEQIESLKKDLLRKYKTAQDTFGDADEEDQANLKRFSFICLLSFDVYVKKMMIEHIIDGMNPEPEHNSKKKKQLSAYNQTNTEHR
;
A
#
# COMPACT_ATOMS: atom_id res chain seq x y z
N MET A 1 25.45 -14.85 -15.34
CA MET A 1 25.91 -13.84 -14.38
C MET A 1 25.12 -14.04 -13.10
N THR A 2 25.66 -14.76 -12.14
CA THR A 2 25.02 -14.97 -10.83
C THR A 2 25.18 -13.69 -10.03
N ILE A 3 24.07 -12.99 -9.80
CA ILE A 3 24.05 -11.83 -8.91
C ILE A 3 24.30 -12.36 -7.50
N ASP A 4 25.31 -11.84 -6.81
CA ASP A 4 25.60 -12.19 -5.42
C ASP A 4 24.40 -11.81 -4.54
N ASP A 5 24.00 -12.69 -3.63
CA ASP A 5 22.89 -12.46 -2.71
C ASP A 5 23.11 -11.22 -1.81
N LYS A 6 24.40 -10.87 -1.55
CA LYS A 6 24.75 -9.62 -0.85
C LYS A 6 24.46 -8.38 -1.68
N ASP A 7 24.63 -8.45 -3.00
CA ASP A 7 24.29 -7.34 -3.89
C ASP A 7 22.78 -7.14 -3.95
N ILE A 8 22.00 -8.22 -3.92
CA ILE A 8 20.52 -8.15 -3.88
C ILE A 8 20.06 -7.46 -2.61
N ILE A 9 20.51 -7.88 -1.42
CA ILE A 9 20.05 -7.26 -0.17
C ILE A 9 20.50 -5.79 -0.06
N ASN A 10 21.72 -5.46 -0.48
CA ASN A 10 22.19 -4.07 -0.51
C ASN A 10 21.35 -3.20 -1.45
N SER A 11 21.04 -3.69 -2.65
CA SER A 11 20.17 -2.99 -3.60
C SER A 11 18.76 -2.77 -3.04
N ILE A 12 18.20 -3.77 -2.34
CA ILE A 12 16.89 -3.63 -1.66
C ILE A 12 16.96 -2.57 -0.57
N LEU A 13 17.97 -2.60 0.29
CA LEU A 13 18.16 -1.63 1.38
C LEU A 13 18.34 -0.20 0.86
N GLU A 14 19.07 -0.02 -0.24
CA GLU A 14 19.17 1.28 -0.93
C GLU A 14 17.84 1.73 -1.50
N SER A 15 17.10 0.82 -2.13
CA SER A 15 15.77 1.12 -2.67
C SER A 15 14.80 1.53 -1.57
N VAL A 16 14.78 0.82 -0.44
CA VAL A 16 13.99 1.18 0.75
C VAL A 16 14.40 2.54 1.30
N SER A 17 15.71 2.86 1.29
CA SER A 17 16.21 4.17 1.76
C SER A 17 15.80 5.34 0.87
N ARG A 18 15.46 5.08 -0.38
CA ARG A 18 15.01 6.09 -1.36
C ARG A 18 13.49 6.24 -1.39
N ILE A 19 12.76 5.41 -0.63
CA ILE A 19 11.33 5.62 -0.47
C ILE A 19 11.17 6.93 0.29
N ASP A 20 10.56 7.91 -0.35
CA ASP A 20 10.17 9.17 0.24
C ASP A 20 8.73 9.47 -0.18
N TYR A 21 7.98 10.11 0.68
CA TYR A 21 6.63 10.53 0.33
C TYR A 21 6.65 11.87 -0.39
N ILE A 22 5.63 12.12 -1.20
CA ILE A 22 5.45 13.41 -1.86
C ILE A 22 5.09 14.44 -0.80
N LYS A 23 5.94 15.42 -0.56
CA LYS A 23 5.66 16.45 0.43
C LYS A 23 4.54 17.37 -0.05
N PRO A 24 3.62 17.81 0.83
CA PRO A 24 2.56 18.71 0.42
C PRO A 24 3.02 20.02 -0.22
N GLU A 25 4.22 20.49 0.14
CA GLU A 25 4.86 21.69 -0.47
C GLU A 25 5.32 21.46 -1.91
N ASP A 26 5.59 20.20 -2.31
CA ASP A 26 5.98 19.87 -3.68
C ASP A 26 4.76 19.80 -4.62
N ILE A 27 3.54 19.70 -4.05
CA ILE A 27 2.31 19.72 -4.84
C ILE A 27 2.00 21.16 -5.27
N PRO A 28 1.79 21.42 -6.59
CA PRO A 28 1.48 22.75 -7.08
C PRO A 28 0.29 23.39 -6.35
N ASN A 29 0.45 24.64 -5.91
CA ASN A 29 -0.61 25.39 -5.21
C ASN A 29 -1.60 26.05 -6.20
N ILE A 30 -1.92 25.35 -7.27
CA ILE A 30 -2.91 25.71 -8.28
C ILE A 30 -3.75 24.49 -8.64
N ASP A 31 -4.95 24.72 -9.12
CA ASP A 31 -5.79 23.62 -9.64
C ASP A 31 -5.23 23.09 -10.96
N LEU A 32 -5.03 21.80 -11.06
CA LEU A 32 -4.41 21.10 -12.18
C LEU A 32 -5.46 20.50 -13.12
N TYR A 33 -5.19 20.50 -14.41
CA TYR A 33 -5.93 19.66 -15.35
C TYR A 33 -5.51 18.19 -15.28
N MET A 34 -6.35 17.29 -15.74
CA MET A 34 -6.12 15.83 -15.71
C MET A 34 -4.71 15.44 -16.22
N ASP A 35 -4.25 16.06 -17.32
CA ASP A 35 -2.95 15.75 -17.89
C ASP A 35 -1.81 16.17 -16.96
N GLN A 36 -1.94 17.33 -16.33
CA GLN A 36 -0.97 17.82 -15.36
C GLN A 36 -0.92 16.94 -14.11
N VAL A 37 -2.09 16.48 -13.62
CA VAL A 37 -2.16 15.53 -12.49
C VAL A 37 -1.45 14.23 -12.85
N THR A 38 -1.73 13.64 -14.02
CA THR A 38 -1.08 12.38 -14.41
C THR A 38 0.42 12.54 -14.61
N THR A 39 0.88 13.65 -15.18
CA THR A 39 2.32 13.97 -15.34
C THR A 39 2.99 14.15 -13.98
N PHE A 40 2.40 14.94 -13.09
CA PHE A 40 2.91 15.15 -11.74
C PHE A 40 3.05 13.82 -10.96
N MET A 41 2.02 13.00 -10.94
CA MET A 41 2.05 11.69 -10.27
C MET A 41 3.11 10.76 -10.87
N GLU A 42 3.27 10.78 -12.21
CA GLU A 42 4.26 9.98 -12.91
C GLU A 42 5.69 10.40 -12.54
N GLU A 43 5.97 11.70 -12.49
CA GLU A 43 7.29 12.24 -12.13
C GLU A 43 7.64 11.97 -10.66
N GLN A 44 6.70 12.21 -9.75
CA GLN A 44 6.94 12.06 -8.32
C GLN A 44 7.07 10.59 -7.87
N LEU A 45 6.38 9.67 -8.53
CA LEU A 45 6.32 8.26 -8.14
C LEU A 45 7.10 7.33 -9.09
N VAL A 46 7.94 7.88 -9.96
CA VAL A 46 8.74 7.09 -10.92
C VAL A 46 9.60 6.02 -10.25
N SER A 47 10.14 6.31 -9.07
CA SER A 47 10.98 5.38 -8.28
C SER A 47 10.20 4.16 -7.76
N SER A 48 8.87 4.21 -7.72
CA SER A 48 8.02 3.10 -7.26
C SER A 48 7.66 2.11 -8.38
N LYS A 49 8.03 2.38 -9.63
CA LYS A 49 7.80 1.47 -10.76
C LYS A 49 8.71 0.26 -10.68
N ARG A 50 8.15 -0.92 -10.98
CA ARG A 50 8.92 -2.14 -11.18
C ARG A 50 9.56 -2.19 -12.56
N TYR A 51 8.80 -1.77 -13.59
CA TYR A 51 9.24 -1.71 -14.97
C TYR A 51 9.05 -0.30 -15.54
N ALA A 52 9.87 0.09 -16.51
CA ALA A 52 9.85 1.44 -17.06
C ALA A 52 8.52 1.80 -17.74
N ASP A 53 7.79 0.82 -18.27
CA ASP A 53 6.49 0.96 -18.92
C ASP A 53 5.29 0.87 -17.96
N ASP A 54 5.52 0.56 -16.68
CA ASP A 54 4.46 0.59 -15.66
C ASP A 54 3.82 1.98 -15.58
N LYS A 55 2.50 2.01 -15.42
CA LYS A 55 1.73 3.25 -15.27
C LYS A 55 1.37 3.50 -13.81
N ILE A 56 1.74 4.66 -13.30
CA ILE A 56 1.39 5.10 -11.94
C ILE A 56 -0.12 5.31 -11.84
N LEU A 57 -0.63 6.31 -12.56
CA LEU A 57 -2.06 6.60 -12.68
C LEU A 57 -2.39 7.01 -14.11
N THR A 58 -3.40 6.38 -14.70
CA THR A 58 -3.92 6.79 -16.01
C THR A 58 -5.16 7.66 -15.86
N LYS A 59 -5.48 8.45 -16.88
CA LYS A 59 -6.73 9.22 -16.96
C LYS A 59 -7.96 8.34 -16.72
N THR A 60 -7.94 7.12 -17.28
CA THR A 60 -9.03 6.14 -17.12
C THR A 60 -9.16 5.71 -15.66
N MET A 61 -8.05 5.48 -14.95
CA MET A 61 -8.07 5.13 -13.52
C MET A 61 -8.66 6.27 -12.70
N ILE A 62 -8.21 7.51 -12.89
CA ILE A 62 -8.71 8.68 -12.16
C ILE A 62 -10.20 8.89 -12.40
N ASN A 63 -10.67 8.77 -13.64
CA ASN A 63 -12.09 8.84 -13.98
C ASN A 63 -12.90 7.73 -13.29
N ASN A 64 -12.36 6.52 -13.21
CA ASN A 64 -12.99 5.42 -12.49
C ASN A 64 -13.07 5.68 -10.99
N TYR A 65 -12.05 6.29 -10.39
CA TYR A 65 -12.08 6.67 -8.97
C TYR A 65 -13.17 7.71 -8.69
N ALA A 66 -13.29 8.72 -9.54
CA ALA A 66 -14.39 9.71 -9.42
C ALA A 66 -15.77 9.05 -9.62
N LYS A 67 -15.93 8.17 -10.62
CA LYS A 67 -17.17 7.44 -10.87
C LYS A 67 -17.58 6.54 -9.69
N ASN A 68 -16.60 5.90 -9.04
CA ASN A 68 -16.81 5.02 -7.90
C ASN A 68 -16.80 5.77 -6.55
N LYS A 69 -16.86 7.10 -6.56
CA LYS A 69 -16.88 7.96 -5.36
C LYS A 69 -15.67 7.82 -4.42
N LEU A 70 -14.55 7.28 -4.92
CA LEU A 70 -13.30 7.28 -4.19
C LEU A 70 -12.63 8.66 -4.20
N LEU A 71 -12.83 9.39 -5.28
CA LEU A 71 -12.31 10.74 -5.47
C LEU A 71 -13.48 11.70 -5.65
N PRO A 72 -13.55 12.84 -4.96
CA PRO A 72 -14.52 13.89 -5.24
C PRO A 72 -14.46 14.35 -6.69
N PRO A 73 -15.57 14.76 -7.30
CA PRO A 73 -15.56 15.23 -8.68
C PRO A 73 -14.75 16.53 -8.80
N PRO A 74 -13.94 16.68 -9.88
CA PRO A 74 -13.19 17.89 -10.11
C PRO A 74 -14.12 19.06 -10.47
N GLU A 75 -13.76 20.28 -10.04
CA GLU A 75 -14.48 21.48 -10.41
C GLU A 75 -14.02 22.00 -11.77
N LYS A 76 -14.93 22.18 -12.71
CA LYS A 76 -14.61 22.64 -14.07
C LYS A 76 -13.45 21.87 -14.72
N LYS A 77 -13.38 20.56 -14.46
CA LYS A 77 -12.31 19.64 -14.91
C LYS A 77 -10.93 19.93 -14.30
N ARG A 78 -10.88 20.64 -13.18
CA ARG A 78 -9.65 20.94 -12.45
C ARG A 78 -9.63 20.20 -11.11
N TYR A 79 -8.47 19.73 -10.76
CA TYR A 79 -8.15 18.97 -9.56
C TYR A 79 -7.35 19.86 -8.61
N SER A 80 -7.86 20.11 -7.41
CA SER A 80 -7.17 20.86 -6.36
C SER A 80 -6.04 20.05 -5.75
N LYS A 81 -5.20 20.69 -4.94
CA LYS A 81 -4.17 20.03 -4.12
C LYS A 81 -4.72 18.87 -3.31
N GLU A 82 -5.91 19.01 -2.74
CA GLU A 82 -6.56 17.96 -1.95
C GLU A 82 -6.92 16.72 -2.79
N HIS A 83 -7.32 16.91 -4.05
CA HIS A 83 -7.51 15.78 -4.97
C HIS A 83 -6.19 15.03 -5.20
N VAL A 84 -5.07 15.75 -5.34
CA VAL A 84 -3.76 15.13 -5.52
C VAL A 84 -3.36 14.34 -4.28
N LEU A 85 -3.54 14.89 -3.08
CA LEU A 85 -3.31 14.18 -1.81
C LEU A 85 -4.14 12.89 -1.72
N MET A 86 -5.42 12.93 -2.09
CA MET A 86 -6.26 11.74 -2.14
C MET A 86 -5.78 10.73 -3.19
N LEU A 87 -5.33 11.17 -4.36
CA LEU A 87 -4.77 10.28 -5.38
C LEU A 87 -3.51 9.58 -4.91
N ILE A 88 -2.69 10.23 -4.08
CA ILE A 88 -1.51 9.63 -3.46
C ILE A 88 -1.95 8.51 -2.49
N PHE A 89 -2.92 8.75 -1.60
CA PHE A 89 -3.49 7.69 -0.75
C PHE A 89 -4.05 6.52 -1.56
N ILE A 90 -4.85 6.81 -2.59
CA ILE A 90 -5.41 5.77 -3.47
C ILE A 90 -4.29 4.98 -4.16
N TYR A 91 -3.23 5.64 -4.60
CA TYR A 91 -2.08 4.99 -5.23
C TYR A 91 -1.41 3.97 -4.31
N TYR A 92 -1.15 4.32 -3.05
CA TYR A 92 -0.55 3.40 -2.09
C TYR A 92 -1.50 2.23 -1.73
N PHE A 93 -2.79 2.51 -1.58
CA PHE A 93 -3.76 1.49 -1.20
C PHE A 93 -4.15 0.53 -2.33
N LYS A 94 -4.20 0.99 -3.59
CA LYS A 94 -4.72 0.21 -4.73
C LYS A 94 -4.01 -1.13 -4.97
N ASN A 95 -2.76 -1.24 -4.53
CA ASN A 95 -1.95 -2.45 -4.71
C ASN A 95 -2.17 -3.48 -3.57
N ILE A 96 -2.86 -3.09 -2.51
CA ILE A 96 -3.04 -3.90 -1.30
C ILE A 96 -4.52 -4.17 -1.03
N LEU A 97 -5.39 -3.18 -1.26
CA LEU A 97 -6.79 -3.19 -0.89
C LEU A 97 -7.71 -3.21 -2.11
N SER A 98 -8.92 -3.73 -1.92
CA SER A 98 -9.97 -3.62 -2.90
C SER A 98 -10.49 -2.17 -3.02
N ILE A 99 -11.14 -1.85 -4.14
CA ILE A 99 -11.76 -0.53 -4.34
C ILE A 99 -12.79 -0.22 -3.25
N ASN A 100 -13.56 -1.23 -2.81
CA ASN A 100 -14.55 -1.06 -1.76
C ASN A 100 -13.90 -0.77 -0.40
N ASP A 101 -12.80 -1.44 -0.07
CA ASP A 101 -12.05 -1.18 1.16
C ASP A 101 -11.48 0.24 1.17
N ILE A 102 -10.89 0.67 0.04
CA ILE A 102 -10.37 2.03 -0.10
C ILE A 102 -11.51 3.05 0.05
N GLN A 103 -12.69 2.78 -0.50
CA GLN A 103 -13.87 3.64 -0.35
C GLN A 103 -14.32 3.72 1.12
N THR A 104 -14.41 2.58 1.81
CA THR A 104 -14.75 2.52 3.23
C THR A 104 -13.77 3.35 4.06
N LEU A 105 -12.48 3.21 3.78
CA LEU A 105 -11.42 3.90 4.50
C LEU A 105 -11.42 5.42 4.25
N LEU A 106 -11.55 5.85 2.99
CA LEU A 106 -11.39 7.26 2.61
C LEU A 106 -12.68 8.07 2.73
N THR A 107 -13.86 7.46 2.69
CA THR A 107 -15.14 8.20 2.75
C THR A 107 -15.27 9.09 3.99
N PRO A 108 -15.07 8.62 5.23
CA PRO A 108 -15.19 9.48 6.41
C PRO A 108 -14.15 10.60 6.45
N ILE A 109 -12.95 10.34 5.95
CA ILE A 109 -11.87 11.34 5.85
C ILE A 109 -12.27 12.42 4.83
N THR A 110 -12.71 12.01 3.66
CA THR A 110 -13.14 12.92 2.59
C THR A 110 -14.31 13.79 3.02
N GLN A 111 -15.34 13.18 3.64
CA GLN A 111 -16.52 13.92 4.10
C GLN A 111 -16.21 15.00 5.13
N LYS A 112 -15.19 14.78 5.96
CA LYS A 112 -14.86 15.70 7.05
C LYS A 112 -13.78 16.69 6.72
N TYR A 113 -12.77 16.30 5.94
CA TYR A 113 -11.53 17.07 5.77
C TYR A 113 -11.31 17.59 4.36
N PHE A 114 -12.01 17.08 3.35
CA PHE A 114 -11.90 17.59 1.98
C PHE A 114 -12.61 18.93 1.89
N LYS A 115 -11.91 19.97 1.44
CA LYS A 115 -12.36 21.37 1.44
C LYS A 115 -12.80 21.89 2.81
N SER A 116 -12.17 21.38 3.85
CA SER A 116 -12.37 21.90 5.21
C SER A 116 -11.88 23.36 5.27
N MET A 117 -12.68 24.20 5.92
CA MET A 117 -12.32 25.61 6.18
C MET A 117 -11.54 25.79 7.50
N THR A 118 -11.18 24.68 8.15
CA THR A 118 -10.42 24.67 9.40
C THR A 118 -8.96 24.34 9.13
N GLU A 119 -8.08 24.55 10.13
CA GLU A 119 -6.67 24.15 10.08
C GLU A 119 -6.49 22.63 9.92
N LYS A 120 -7.51 21.84 10.28
CA LYS A 120 -7.54 20.38 10.08
C LYS A 120 -8.20 20.07 8.73
N ASP A 121 -7.41 20.09 7.70
CA ASP A 121 -7.77 19.77 6.32
C ASP A 121 -7.10 18.48 5.82
N MET A 122 -7.17 18.21 4.52
CA MET A 122 -6.51 17.04 3.91
C MET A 122 -4.99 17.11 4.02
N THR A 123 -4.40 18.32 4.05
CA THR A 123 -2.95 18.50 4.21
C THR A 123 -2.51 18.12 5.62
N TYR A 124 -3.31 18.50 6.62
CA TYR A 124 -3.10 18.08 8.01
C TYR A 124 -3.11 16.55 8.13
N ILE A 125 -4.17 15.88 7.62
CA ILE A 125 -4.27 14.42 7.66
C ILE A 125 -3.06 13.75 6.96
N TYR A 126 -2.68 14.27 5.82
CA TYR A 126 -1.55 13.75 5.04
C TYR A 126 -0.23 13.86 5.83
N ASN A 127 0.05 15.02 6.40
CA ASN A 127 1.27 15.25 7.18
C ASN A 127 1.34 14.34 8.41
N GLU A 128 0.24 14.18 9.16
CA GLU A 128 0.20 13.29 10.33
C GLU A 128 0.52 11.83 9.95
N VAL A 129 -0.05 11.35 8.84
CA VAL A 129 0.16 9.95 8.40
C VAL A 129 1.60 9.74 7.93
N PHE A 130 2.12 10.63 7.09
CA PHE A 130 3.44 10.44 6.47
C PHE A 130 4.61 10.92 7.35
N SER A 131 4.36 11.71 8.40
CA SER A 131 5.41 12.09 9.35
C SER A 131 6.07 10.89 10.07
N MET A 132 5.34 9.77 10.18
CA MET A 132 5.83 8.53 10.79
C MET A 132 6.71 7.68 9.87
N GLU A 133 6.81 8.02 8.58
CA GLU A 133 7.46 7.18 7.56
C GLU A 133 8.94 6.94 7.85
N LYS A 134 9.65 7.99 8.24
CA LYS A 134 11.11 7.91 8.47
C LYS A 134 11.49 6.87 9.54
N GLU A 135 10.74 6.82 10.64
CA GLU A 135 10.96 5.83 11.70
C GLU A 135 10.61 4.42 11.23
N GLN A 136 9.57 4.30 10.41
CA GLN A 136 9.15 3.03 9.82
C GLN A 136 10.20 2.48 8.86
N ILE A 137 10.84 3.31 8.04
CA ILE A 137 11.89 2.89 7.10
C ILE A 137 13.07 2.26 7.86
N GLU A 138 13.54 2.88 8.94
CA GLU A 138 14.66 2.33 9.72
C GLU A 138 14.29 1.00 10.42
N SER A 139 13.07 0.89 10.92
CA SER A 139 12.54 -0.36 11.48
C SER A 139 12.45 -1.46 10.41
N LEU A 140 11.97 -1.12 9.22
CA LEU A 140 11.84 -2.03 8.08
C LEU A 140 13.20 -2.56 7.63
N LYS A 141 14.24 -1.71 7.54
CA LYS A 141 15.59 -2.14 7.19
C LYS A 141 16.15 -3.17 8.16
N LYS A 142 15.97 -2.94 9.47
CA LYS A 142 16.40 -3.89 10.51
C LYS A 142 15.68 -5.22 10.38
N ASP A 143 14.37 -5.19 10.14
CA ASP A 143 13.57 -6.40 9.95
C ASP A 143 13.97 -7.18 8.69
N LEU A 144 14.22 -6.48 7.57
CA LEU A 144 14.72 -7.09 6.33
C LEU A 144 16.03 -7.81 6.53
N LEU A 145 17.01 -7.17 7.21
CA LEU A 145 18.30 -7.77 7.51
C LEU A 145 18.16 -8.99 8.41
N ARG A 146 17.31 -8.94 9.42
CA ARG A 146 17.01 -10.08 10.29
C ARG A 146 16.45 -11.26 9.51
N LYS A 147 15.43 -11.03 8.68
CA LYS A 147 14.81 -12.07 7.84
C LYS A 147 15.78 -12.64 6.81
N TYR A 148 16.57 -11.78 6.19
CA TYR A 148 17.62 -12.23 5.27
C TYR A 148 18.58 -13.20 5.97
N LYS A 149 19.10 -12.84 7.16
CA LYS A 149 19.95 -13.71 7.95
C LYS A 149 19.25 -15.04 8.28
N THR A 150 18.02 -15.00 8.75
CA THR A 150 17.23 -16.20 9.02
C THR A 150 17.11 -17.11 7.79
N ALA A 151 16.89 -16.53 6.60
CA ALA A 151 16.81 -17.29 5.36
C ALA A 151 18.15 -17.92 4.97
N GLN A 152 19.27 -17.23 5.23
CA GLN A 152 20.62 -17.78 4.95
C GLN A 152 20.97 -19.00 5.84
N ASP A 153 20.33 -19.13 7.00
CA ASP A 153 20.53 -20.27 7.91
C ASP A 153 19.67 -21.49 7.55
N THR A 154 18.85 -21.41 6.48
CA THR A 154 18.00 -22.54 5.99
C THR A 154 18.76 -23.39 4.95
N PHE A 155 18.29 -24.63 4.74
CA PHE A 155 18.75 -25.54 3.69
C PHE A 155 20.27 -25.80 3.67
N GLY A 156 20.89 -25.84 4.85
CA GLY A 156 22.33 -26.11 4.96
C GLY A 156 22.73 -27.53 4.55
N ASP A 157 21.79 -28.45 4.51
CA ASP A 157 21.89 -29.86 4.10
C ASP A 157 21.54 -30.13 2.63
N ALA A 158 21.09 -29.12 1.89
CA ALA A 158 20.79 -29.26 0.46
C ALA A 158 22.08 -29.27 -0.39
N ASP A 159 21.98 -29.76 -1.61
CA ASP A 159 23.06 -29.76 -2.57
C ASP A 159 23.55 -28.33 -2.84
N GLU A 160 24.86 -28.14 -2.94
CA GLU A 160 25.49 -26.79 -3.10
C GLU A 160 24.91 -26.00 -4.29
N GLU A 161 24.56 -26.69 -5.37
CA GLU A 161 23.95 -26.10 -6.58
C GLU A 161 22.57 -25.49 -6.29
N ASP A 162 21.80 -26.07 -5.35
CA ASP A 162 20.44 -25.68 -5.03
C ASP A 162 20.36 -24.67 -3.87
N GLN A 163 21.35 -24.66 -2.98
CA GLN A 163 21.31 -23.89 -1.73
C GLN A 163 21.00 -22.41 -1.94
N ALA A 164 21.64 -21.75 -2.92
CA ALA A 164 21.41 -20.33 -3.19
C ALA A 164 19.96 -20.04 -3.58
N ASN A 165 19.37 -20.88 -4.44
CA ASN A 165 17.99 -20.73 -4.87
C ASN A 165 17.00 -21.00 -3.73
N LEU A 166 17.24 -22.03 -2.93
CA LEU A 166 16.37 -22.38 -1.80
C LEU A 166 16.40 -21.34 -0.68
N LYS A 167 17.57 -20.78 -0.36
CA LYS A 167 17.72 -19.67 0.60
C LYS A 167 17.01 -18.40 0.11
N ARG A 168 17.11 -18.08 -1.19
CA ARG A 168 16.38 -16.97 -1.79
C ARG A 168 14.87 -17.20 -1.73
N PHE A 169 14.41 -18.42 -2.03
CA PHE A 169 13.01 -18.81 -1.90
C PHE A 169 12.52 -18.66 -0.46
N SER A 170 13.29 -19.13 0.54
CA SER A 170 13.00 -18.95 1.96
C SER A 170 12.83 -17.48 2.34
N PHE A 171 13.72 -16.61 1.86
CA PHE A 171 13.61 -15.17 2.10
C PHE A 171 12.33 -14.57 1.50
N ILE A 172 11.99 -14.94 0.25
CA ILE A 172 10.73 -14.52 -0.39
C ILE A 172 9.52 -14.99 0.42
N CYS A 173 9.52 -16.24 0.92
CA CYS A 173 8.44 -16.77 1.76
C CYS A 173 8.27 -15.97 3.06
N LEU A 174 9.36 -15.61 3.74
CA LEU A 174 9.30 -14.79 4.96
C LEU A 174 8.69 -13.41 4.69
N LEU A 175 9.08 -12.76 3.59
CA LEU A 175 8.51 -11.46 3.20
C LEU A 175 7.03 -11.59 2.78
N SER A 176 6.70 -12.65 2.04
CA SER A 176 5.32 -12.90 1.58
C SER A 176 4.38 -13.17 2.74
N PHE A 177 4.85 -13.89 3.77
CA PHE A 177 4.08 -14.12 4.98
C PHE A 177 3.75 -12.81 5.72
N ASP A 178 4.72 -11.91 5.83
CA ASP A 178 4.48 -10.58 6.41
C ASP A 178 3.40 -9.80 5.66
N VAL A 179 3.51 -9.75 4.33
CA VAL A 179 2.52 -9.06 3.49
C VAL A 179 1.14 -9.66 3.70
N TYR A 180 1.03 -11.00 3.71
CA TYR A 180 -0.22 -11.70 3.94
C TYR A 180 -0.85 -11.37 5.29
N VAL A 181 -0.08 -11.47 6.38
CA VAL A 181 -0.59 -11.20 7.73
C VAL A 181 -0.98 -9.74 7.90
N LYS A 182 -0.13 -8.80 7.44
CA LYS A 182 -0.44 -7.36 7.53
C LYS A 182 -1.68 -7.00 6.72
N LYS A 183 -1.82 -7.56 5.50
CA LYS A 183 -3.01 -7.36 4.69
C LYS A 183 -4.27 -7.86 5.40
N MET A 184 -4.24 -9.07 5.93
CA MET A 184 -5.35 -9.63 6.70
C MET A 184 -5.73 -8.76 7.91
N MET A 185 -4.75 -8.21 8.63
CA MET A 185 -4.99 -7.28 9.75
C MET A 185 -5.65 -5.99 9.29
N ILE A 186 -5.18 -5.40 8.19
CA ILE A 186 -5.75 -4.17 7.62
C ILE A 186 -7.21 -4.42 7.21
N GLU A 187 -7.48 -5.51 6.48
CA GLU A 187 -8.84 -5.88 6.06
C GLU A 187 -9.76 -6.08 7.27
N HIS A 188 -9.28 -6.71 8.34
CA HIS A 188 -10.05 -6.90 9.56
C HIS A 188 -10.39 -5.56 10.28
N ILE A 189 -9.45 -4.60 10.27
CA ILE A 189 -9.70 -3.25 10.82
C ILE A 189 -10.78 -2.54 9.98
N ILE A 190 -10.68 -2.61 8.63
CA ILE A 190 -11.63 -1.99 7.71
C ILE A 190 -13.04 -2.61 7.88
N ASP A 191 -13.13 -3.93 8.03
CA ASP A 191 -14.40 -4.62 8.31
C ASP A 191 -15.08 -4.10 9.59
N GLY A 192 -14.27 -3.72 10.59
CA GLY A 192 -14.76 -3.11 11.84
C GLY A 192 -15.23 -1.65 11.70
N MET A 193 -14.79 -0.93 10.66
CA MET A 193 -15.22 0.45 10.40
C MET A 193 -16.63 0.54 9.80
N ASN A 194 -17.10 -0.49 9.12
CA ASN A 194 -18.45 -0.60 8.56
C ASN A 194 -19.18 -1.79 9.18
N PRO A 195 -19.79 -1.68 10.36
CA PRO A 195 -20.65 -2.70 10.90
C PRO A 195 -21.99 -2.70 10.13
N GLU A 196 -22.03 -3.13 8.85
CA GLU A 196 -23.28 -3.47 8.19
C GLU A 196 -23.82 -4.80 8.71
N PRO A 197 -25.09 -4.86 9.19
CA PRO A 197 -25.55 -5.94 10.06
C PRO A 197 -25.82 -7.28 9.38
N GLU A 198 -25.85 -7.47 8.09
CA GLU A 198 -26.52 -8.68 7.57
C GLU A 198 -25.78 -9.52 6.52
N HIS A 199 -24.87 -9.02 5.73
CA HIS A 199 -24.23 -9.87 4.71
C HIS A 199 -23.03 -10.68 5.23
N ASN A 200 -22.34 -10.17 6.25
CA ASN A 200 -21.21 -10.86 6.89
C ASN A 200 -21.66 -11.91 7.93
N SER A 201 -22.86 -11.80 8.48
CA SER A 201 -23.37 -12.78 9.46
C SER A 201 -23.57 -14.17 8.84
N LYS A 202 -23.92 -14.27 7.56
CA LYS A 202 -24.07 -15.56 6.86
C LYS A 202 -22.70 -16.20 6.55
N LYS A 203 -21.70 -15.43 6.13
CA LYS A 203 -20.35 -15.95 5.90
C LYS A 203 -19.64 -16.33 7.21
N LYS A 204 -19.76 -15.51 8.27
CA LYS A 204 -19.23 -15.85 9.60
C LYS A 204 -19.89 -17.09 10.20
N LYS A 205 -21.22 -17.26 10.04
CA LYS A 205 -21.91 -18.48 10.49
C LYS A 205 -21.47 -19.72 9.71
N GLN A 206 -21.24 -19.62 8.42
CA GLN A 206 -20.73 -20.73 7.62
C GLN A 206 -19.27 -21.09 7.98
N LEU A 207 -18.40 -20.09 8.23
CA LEU A 207 -17.01 -20.34 8.65
C LEU A 207 -16.94 -20.90 10.07
N SER A 208 -17.76 -20.42 10.99
CA SER A 208 -17.81 -20.94 12.36
C SER A 208 -18.40 -22.36 12.40
N ALA A 209 -19.39 -22.67 11.58
CA ALA A 209 -19.92 -24.01 11.45
C ALA A 209 -18.89 -24.98 10.82
N TYR A 210 -18.14 -24.54 9.83
CA TYR A 210 -17.06 -25.33 9.22
C TYR A 210 -15.92 -25.61 10.20
N ASN A 211 -15.55 -24.65 11.04
CA ASN A 211 -14.50 -24.82 12.05
C ASN A 211 -14.94 -25.67 13.23
N GLN A 212 -16.22 -25.66 13.60
CA GLN A 212 -16.77 -26.55 14.65
C GLN A 212 -16.82 -28.01 14.22
N THR A 213 -17.19 -28.29 12.97
CA THR A 213 -17.22 -29.68 12.45
C THR A 213 -15.82 -30.27 12.27
N ASN A 214 -14.77 -29.44 12.10
CA ASN A 214 -13.38 -29.95 11.99
C ASN A 214 -12.66 -30.12 13.33
N THR A 215 -13.22 -29.61 14.44
CA THR A 215 -12.64 -29.79 15.79
C THR A 215 -13.18 -31.06 16.50
N GLU A 216 -14.30 -31.62 16.04
CA GLU A 216 -14.89 -32.85 16.61
C GLU A 216 -14.33 -34.14 16.00
N HIS A 217 -13.44 -34.04 15.02
CA HIS A 217 -12.79 -35.17 14.35
C HIS A 217 -11.26 -35.24 14.56
N ARG A 218 -10.74 -34.67 15.66
CA ARG A 218 -9.36 -34.88 16.09
C ARG A 218 -9.28 -35.49 17.47
#